data_a4bc7137ab55bf24f74abdf76c5ead41
#
_entry.id   a4bc7137ab55bf24f74abdf76c5ead41
#
_cell.length_a   1.000
_cell.length_b   1.000
_cell.length_c   1.000
_cell.angle_alpha   90.00
_cell.angle_beta   90.00
_cell.angle_gamma   90.00
#
_symmetry.space_group_name_H-M   'P 1'
#
loop_
_entity.id
_entity.type
_entity.pdbx_description
1 polymer ?
#
loop_
_entity_poly.entity_id
_entity_poly.type
_entity_poly.pdbx_seq_one_letter_code
_entity_poly.pdbx_strand_id
1 'polypeptide(L)'
;NDNGIKALFENKSKDDTESWHKVEVNELLENEVEEILGSKYHSFPNKLKQLLRTPSNLYIWEQINNKEEYYQITSTYNLVDKWWRDLSEKCHDASLIEDNLSDLKEKFVKLFTDTGETVFSKRRLPGNERALRYLTSQGMLTEHSNKVSFVHQSFLDCFVAERMILDYYTNSDVNDILGNKTQQNPTRRYQFQIFLQSLLEESEKDFLNFGTRLIKSDNVRFNFKYVFFEILGSIQEPSQKILNYIAELIQET
;
A
#
# COMPACT_ATOMS: atom_id res chain seq x y z
N ASN A 1 4.02 15.51 -2.59
CA ASN A 1 4.64 16.16 -3.75
C ASN A 1 4.16 17.62 -3.85
N ASP A 2 4.58 18.45 -2.86
CA ASP A 2 4.15 19.85 -2.71
C ASP A 2 4.47 20.74 -3.93
N ASN A 3 5.54 20.41 -4.66
CA ASN A 3 5.95 21.24 -5.81
C ASN A 3 5.03 21.11 -7.02
N GLY A 4 4.41 19.96 -7.25
CA GLY A 4 3.45 19.79 -8.34
C GLY A 4 2.11 20.49 -8.06
N ILE A 5 1.67 20.48 -6.80
CA ILE A 5 0.46 21.17 -6.36
C ILE A 5 0.68 22.69 -6.37
N LYS A 6 1.82 23.16 -5.86
CA LYS A 6 2.21 24.58 -5.96
C LYS A 6 2.20 25.10 -7.39
N ALA A 7 2.80 24.35 -8.33
CA ALA A 7 2.83 24.73 -9.73
C ALA A 7 1.42 24.82 -10.36
N LEU A 8 0.46 24.00 -9.93
CA LEU A 8 -0.92 24.08 -10.37
C LEU A 8 -1.63 25.37 -9.89
N PHE A 9 -1.28 25.86 -8.69
CA PHE A 9 -1.85 27.10 -8.15
C PHE A 9 -1.14 28.36 -8.68
N GLU A 10 0.17 28.27 -8.97
CA GLU A 10 0.97 29.40 -9.47
C GLU A 10 0.69 29.73 -10.95
N ASN A 11 0.21 28.77 -11.75
CA ASN A 11 -0.02 28.94 -13.20
C ASN A 11 -1.48 29.29 -13.58
N LYS A 12 -2.39 29.49 -12.62
CA LYS A 12 -3.77 29.86 -12.89
C LYS A 12 -3.99 31.38 -12.79
N SER A 13 -4.86 31.91 -13.66
CA SER A 13 -5.32 33.29 -13.57
C SER A 13 -6.04 33.54 -12.25
N LYS A 14 -6.02 34.78 -11.73
CA LYS A 14 -6.65 35.12 -10.44
C LYS A 14 -8.14 34.73 -10.35
N ASP A 15 -8.86 34.74 -11.46
CA ASP A 15 -10.30 34.41 -11.52
C ASP A 15 -10.58 32.90 -11.32
N ASP A 16 -9.61 32.01 -11.66
CA ASP A 16 -9.78 30.56 -11.48
C ASP A 16 -9.42 30.06 -10.09
N THR A 17 -8.71 30.87 -9.28
CA THR A 17 -8.24 30.45 -7.94
C THR A 17 -9.26 30.64 -6.84
N GLU A 18 -10.28 31.47 -7.02
CA GLU A 18 -11.34 31.71 -6.00
C GLU A 18 -12.21 30.48 -5.70
N SER A 19 -12.22 29.47 -6.61
CA SER A 19 -13.00 28.22 -6.46
C SER A 19 -12.20 27.05 -5.87
N TRP A 20 -10.89 27.21 -5.64
CA TRP A 20 -10.02 26.11 -5.18
C TRP A 20 -9.44 26.41 -3.81
N HIS A 21 -9.80 25.58 -2.83
CA HIS A 21 -9.20 25.62 -1.51
C HIS A 21 -8.24 24.43 -1.35
N LYS A 22 -6.97 24.71 -0.98
CA LYS A 22 -6.05 23.67 -0.54
C LYS A 22 -6.49 23.24 0.87
N VAL A 23 -6.99 22.02 1.00
CA VAL A 23 -7.26 21.40 2.31
C VAL A 23 -6.12 20.44 2.59
N GLU A 24 -5.39 20.69 3.68
CA GLU A 24 -4.44 19.74 4.21
C GLU A 24 -5.17 18.79 5.17
N VAL A 25 -5.17 17.51 4.85
CA VAL A 25 -5.65 16.47 5.76
C VAL A 25 -4.46 16.02 6.58
N ASN A 26 -4.40 16.49 7.81
CA ASN A 26 -3.38 16.09 8.78
C ASN A 26 -3.69 14.73 9.38
N GLU A 27 -2.69 14.12 10.00
CA GLU A 27 -2.92 12.99 10.89
C GLU A 27 -3.82 13.41 12.06
N LEU A 28 -4.63 12.47 12.52
CA LEU A 28 -5.44 12.65 13.73
C LEU A 28 -4.54 12.83 14.96
N LEU A 29 -4.99 13.62 15.91
CA LEU A 29 -4.36 13.72 17.21
C LEU A 29 -4.61 12.44 18.02
N GLU A 30 -3.74 12.12 18.96
CA GLU A 30 -3.90 10.93 19.82
C GLU A 30 -5.25 10.91 20.55
N ASN A 31 -5.67 12.04 21.09
CA ASN A 31 -6.95 12.16 21.79
C ASN A 31 -8.17 11.95 20.86
N GLU A 32 -8.07 12.32 19.58
CA GLU A 32 -9.14 12.08 18.60
C GLU A 32 -9.27 10.58 18.30
N VAL A 33 -8.13 9.88 18.14
CA VAL A 33 -8.11 8.43 17.95
C VAL A 33 -8.61 7.70 19.20
N GLU A 34 -8.21 8.15 20.39
CA GLU A 34 -8.68 7.62 21.67
C GLU A 34 -10.19 7.79 21.86
N GLU A 35 -10.74 8.94 21.48
CA GLU A 35 -12.18 9.19 21.53
C GLU A 35 -12.97 8.18 20.68
N ILE A 36 -12.46 7.83 19.50
CA ILE A 36 -13.10 6.86 18.59
C ILE A 36 -12.96 5.42 19.12
N LEU A 37 -11.78 5.03 19.60
CA LEU A 37 -11.45 3.65 19.97
C LEU A 37 -11.75 3.32 21.45
N GLY A 38 -11.94 4.35 22.28
CA GLY A 38 -12.20 4.21 23.71
C GLY A 38 -11.00 3.66 24.48
N SER A 39 -11.29 3.07 25.65
CA SER A 39 -10.24 2.61 26.60
C SER A 39 -9.29 1.54 26.03
N LYS A 40 -9.68 0.82 24.99
CA LYS A 40 -8.83 -0.17 24.31
C LYS A 40 -7.58 0.46 23.69
N TYR A 41 -7.64 1.73 23.30
CA TYR A 41 -6.51 2.46 22.71
C TYR A 41 -5.25 2.41 23.60
N HIS A 42 -5.41 2.48 24.93
CA HIS A 42 -4.27 2.47 25.84
C HIS A 42 -3.44 1.18 25.81
N SER A 43 -4.09 0.05 25.48
CA SER A 43 -3.43 -1.27 25.40
C SER A 43 -2.66 -1.50 24.09
N PHE A 44 -2.82 -0.61 23.10
CA PHE A 44 -2.19 -0.80 21.81
C PHE A 44 -0.69 -0.49 21.83
N PRO A 45 0.12 -1.25 21.05
CA PRO A 45 1.53 -0.91 20.83
C PRO A 45 1.69 0.48 20.19
N ASN A 46 2.79 1.16 20.47
CA ASN A 46 3.05 2.50 19.94
C ASN A 46 3.02 2.56 18.41
N LYS A 47 3.53 1.53 17.72
CA LYS A 47 3.46 1.44 16.25
C LYS A 47 2.02 1.46 15.74
N LEU A 48 1.13 0.68 16.35
CA LEU A 48 -0.28 0.66 15.98
C LEU A 48 -0.96 2.01 16.27
N LYS A 49 -0.67 2.62 17.43
CA LYS A 49 -1.19 3.96 17.77
C LYS A 49 -0.81 5.00 16.72
N GLN A 50 0.45 5.02 16.28
CA GLN A 50 0.92 5.91 15.22
C GLN A 50 0.23 5.61 13.89
N LEU A 51 0.10 4.34 13.52
CA LEU A 51 -0.54 3.90 12.29
C LEU A 51 -2.01 4.37 12.20
N LEU A 52 -2.73 4.29 13.32
CA LEU A 52 -4.15 4.65 13.40
C LEU A 52 -4.42 6.16 13.40
N ARG A 53 -3.39 7.00 13.51
CA ARG A 53 -3.53 8.45 13.33
C ARG A 53 -3.83 8.83 11.87
N THR A 54 -3.56 7.96 10.93
CA THR A 54 -3.98 8.14 9.54
C THR A 54 -5.47 7.80 9.40
N PRO A 55 -6.34 8.73 8.97
CA PRO A 55 -7.79 8.49 8.92
C PRO A 55 -8.20 7.25 8.12
N SER A 56 -7.53 6.97 7.00
CA SER A 56 -7.80 5.76 6.20
C SER A 56 -7.45 4.48 6.95
N ASN A 57 -6.37 4.47 7.72
CA ASN A 57 -5.98 3.30 8.52
C ASN A 57 -6.96 3.07 9.68
N LEU A 58 -7.43 4.14 10.31
CA LEU A 58 -8.45 4.06 11.36
C LEU A 58 -9.77 3.51 10.79
N TYR A 59 -10.17 3.96 9.59
CA TYR A 59 -11.33 3.41 8.88
C TYR A 59 -11.17 1.90 8.64
N ILE A 60 -10.02 1.46 8.13
CA ILE A 60 -9.74 0.02 7.88
C ILE A 60 -9.79 -0.76 9.20
N TRP A 61 -9.17 -0.23 10.25
CA TRP A 61 -9.18 -0.83 11.58
C TRP A 61 -10.60 -1.09 12.11
N GLU A 62 -11.51 -0.14 11.91
CA GLU A 62 -12.90 -0.30 12.36
C GLU A 62 -13.66 -1.39 11.58
N GLN A 63 -13.23 -1.72 10.37
CA GLN A 63 -13.83 -2.79 9.56
C GLN A 63 -13.35 -4.19 9.95
N ILE A 64 -12.20 -4.31 10.64
CA ILE A 64 -11.63 -5.60 11.07
C ILE A 64 -12.47 -6.17 12.21
N ASN A 65 -12.93 -7.42 12.06
CA ASN A 65 -13.82 -8.05 13.05
C ASN A 65 -13.05 -8.70 14.19
N ASN A 66 -12.01 -9.47 13.87
CA ASN A 66 -11.16 -10.10 14.87
C ASN A 66 -9.94 -9.22 15.13
N LYS A 67 -9.98 -8.50 16.25
CA LYS A 67 -8.92 -7.57 16.68
C LYS A 67 -7.98 -8.19 17.73
N GLU A 68 -8.01 -9.52 17.93
CA GLU A 68 -7.22 -10.17 18.99
C GLU A 68 -5.71 -10.16 18.70
N GLU A 69 -5.33 -10.20 17.41
CA GLU A 69 -3.93 -10.22 16.97
C GLU A 69 -3.40 -8.83 16.61
N TYR A 70 -3.90 -7.77 17.24
CA TYR A 70 -3.54 -6.39 16.93
C TYR A 70 -2.03 -6.07 17.08
N TYR A 71 -1.31 -6.83 17.90
CA TYR A 71 0.13 -6.67 18.10
C TYR A 71 0.97 -7.03 16.84
N GLN A 72 0.41 -7.76 15.90
CA GLN A 72 1.04 -8.09 14.61
C GLN A 72 0.87 -6.98 13.57
N ILE A 73 0.01 -6.00 13.83
CA ILE A 73 -0.31 -4.94 12.88
C ILE A 73 0.68 -3.80 13.09
N THR A 74 1.63 -3.68 12.19
CA THR A 74 2.73 -2.71 12.22
C THR A 74 2.75 -1.77 11.01
N SER A 75 1.91 -2.03 10.00
CA SER A 75 1.86 -1.28 8.74
C SER A 75 0.45 -1.21 8.15
N THR A 76 0.23 -0.29 7.22
CA THR A 76 -1.01 -0.22 6.43
C THR A 76 -1.23 -1.51 5.65
N TYR A 77 -0.15 -2.15 5.18
CA TYR A 77 -0.23 -3.44 4.50
C TYR A 77 -0.85 -4.51 5.41
N ASN A 78 -0.36 -4.65 6.66
CA ASN A 78 -0.93 -5.61 7.60
C ASN A 78 -2.41 -5.35 7.90
N LEU A 79 -2.84 -4.08 7.98
CA LEU A 79 -4.26 -3.72 8.13
C LEU A 79 -5.10 -4.19 6.95
N VAL A 80 -4.65 -3.88 5.73
CA VAL A 80 -5.35 -4.25 4.49
C VAL A 80 -5.40 -5.77 4.33
N ASP A 81 -4.27 -6.46 4.56
CA ASP A 81 -4.18 -7.92 4.48
C ASP A 81 -5.10 -8.60 5.51
N LYS A 82 -5.11 -8.12 6.76
CA LYS A 82 -6.01 -8.63 7.80
C LYS A 82 -7.47 -8.46 7.43
N TRP A 83 -7.86 -7.26 6.94
CA TRP A 83 -9.24 -7.05 6.52
C TRP A 83 -9.60 -7.90 5.30
N TRP A 84 -8.69 -8.03 4.33
CA TRP A 84 -8.91 -8.90 3.18
C TRP A 84 -9.12 -10.36 3.59
N ARG A 85 -8.32 -10.88 4.53
CA ARG A 85 -8.49 -12.22 5.09
C ARG A 85 -9.84 -12.38 5.80
N ASP A 86 -10.21 -11.44 6.66
CA ASP A 86 -11.51 -11.45 7.34
C ASP A 86 -12.69 -11.45 6.34
N LEU A 87 -12.57 -10.72 5.22
CA LEU A 87 -13.57 -10.73 4.16
C LEU A 87 -13.62 -12.07 3.42
N SER A 88 -12.46 -12.66 3.13
CA SER A 88 -12.36 -13.96 2.45
C SER A 88 -12.91 -15.09 3.33
N GLU A 89 -12.58 -15.11 4.62
CA GLU A 89 -13.11 -16.09 5.59
C GLU A 89 -14.64 -16.03 5.70
N LYS A 90 -15.22 -14.84 5.78
CA LYS A 90 -16.69 -14.66 5.78
C LYS A 90 -17.35 -15.17 4.49
N CYS A 91 -16.64 -15.19 3.38
CA CYS A 91 -17.14 -15.72 2.12
C CYS A 91 -17.03 -17.23 2.01
N HIS A 92 -16.22 -17.88 2.86
CA HIS A 92 -16.00 -19.33 2.83
C HIS A 92 -17.31 -20.08 3.10
N ASP A 93 -18.19 -19.56 3.97
CA ASP A 93 -19.54 -20.11 4.20
C ASP A 93 -20.46 -20.06 2.97
N ALA A 94 -20.09 -19.27 1.96
CA ALA A 94 -20.84 -19.11 0.71
C ALA A 94 -20.09 -19.69 -0.50
N SER A 95 -19.41 -20.80 -0.37
CA SER A 95 -18.66 -21.74 -1.26
C SER A 95 -18.44 -21.39 -2.77
N LEU A 96 -18.84 -20.21 -3.23
CA LEU A 96 -18.78 -19.76 -4.64
C LEU A 96 -18.16 -18.38 -4.84
N ILE A 97 -17.75 -17.70 -3.74
CA ILE A 97 -17.31 -16.30 -3.82
C ILE A 97 -15.79 -16.19 -3.63
N GLU A 98 -15.13 -17.11 -2.92
CA GLU A 98 -13.71 -17.04 -2.60
C GLU A 98 -12.81 -17.02 -3.85
N ASP A 99 -13.02 -17.96 -4.76
CA ASP A 99 -12.29 -17.98 -6.05
C ASP A 99 -12.53 -16.70 -6.86
N ASN A 100 -13.77 -16.16 -6.78
CA ASN A 100 -14.10 -14.91 -7.44
C ASN A 100 -13.47 -13.66 -6.80
N LEU A 101 -13.22 -13.65 -5.47
CA LEU A 101 -12.54 -12.54 -4.80
C LEU A 101 -11.08 -12.48 -5.20
N SER A 102 -10.38 -13.62 -5.20
CA SER A 102 -8.99 -13.70 -5.62
C SER A 102 -8.82 -13.31 -7.10
N ASP A 103 -9.66 -13.85 -7.99
CA ASP A 103 -9.68 -13.49 -9.42
C ASP A 103 -9.96 -11.99 -9.63
N LEU A 104 -10.90 -11.44 -8.87
CA LEU A 104 -11.21 -10.01 -8.95
C LEU A 104 -10.04 -9.14 -8.48
N LYS A 105 -9.36 -9.51 -7.38
CA LYS A 105 -8.15 -8.83 -6.90
C LYS A 105 -7.08 -8.80 -7.99
N GLU A 106 -6.77 -9.95 -8.58
CA GLU A 106 -5.80 -10.06 -9.67
C GLU A 106 -6.19 -9.20 -10.90
N LYS A 107 -7.47 -9.17 -11.26
CA LYS A 107 -7.95 -8.31 -12.36
C LYS A 107 -7.77 -6.82 -12.04
N PHE A 108 -8.04 -6.37 -10.82
CA PHE A 108 -7.80 -4.98 -10.43
C PHE A 108 -6.31 -4.63 -10.52
N VAL A 109 -5.43 -5.47 -9.96
CA VAL A 109 -3.98 -5.28 -10.00
C VAL A 109 -3.49 -5.21 -11.44
N LYS A 110 -3.93 -6.15 -12.29
CA LYS A 110 -3.56 -6.17 -13.70
C LYS A 110 -4.04 -4.92 -14.44
N LEU A 111 -5.32 -4.56 -14.30
CA LEU A 111 -5.88 -3.38 -14.95
C LEU A 111 -5.15 -2.10 -14.56
N PHE A 112 -4.85 -1.96 -13.26
CA PHE A 112 -4.09 -0.82 -12.77
C PHE A 112 -2.65 -0.81 -13.33
N THR A 113 -1.97 -1.94 -13.30
CA THR A 113 -0.59 -2.04 -13.81
C THR A 113 -0.52 -1.73 -15.31
N ASP A 114 -1.52 -2.17 -16.08
CA ASP A 114 -1.57 -1.96 -17.54
C ASP A 114 -1.94 -0.51 -17.91
N THR A 115 -2.79 0.16 -17.14
CA THR A 115 -3.41 1.43 -17.56
C THR A 115 -3.15 2.61 -16.62
N GLY A 116 -2.77 2.37 -15.37
CA GLY A 116 -2.67 3.39 -14.32
C GLY A 116 -4.02 3.91 -13.82
N GLU A 117 -5.15 3.35 -14.29
CA GLU A 117 -6.48 3.78 -13.88
C GLU A 117 -6.82 3.24 -12.49
N THR A 118 -7.43 4.08 -11.65
CA THR A 118 -7.93 3.73 -10.30
C THR A 118 -9.44 3.59 -10.25
N VAL A 119 -10.13 3.92 -11.36
CA VAL A 119 -11.58 3.80 -11.54
C VAL A 119 -11.85 2.88 -12.71
N PHE A 120 -12.47 1.74 -12.46
CA PHE A 120 -12.60 0.64 -13.40
C PHE A 120 -14.03 0.51 -13.94
N SER A 121 -14.18 0.34 -15.23
CA SER A 121 -15.47 -0.03 -15.83
C SER A 121 -15.83 -1.47 -15.46
N LYS A 122 -17.05 -1.71 -14.97
CA LYS A 122 -17.55 -3.06 -14.68
C LYS A 122 -17.50 -4.00 -15.90
N ARG A 123 -17.58 -3.44 -17.11
CA ARG A 123 -17.46 -4.23 -18.37
C ARG A 123 -16.09 -4.89 -18.54
N ARG A 124 -15.05 -4.37 -17.86
CA ARG A 124 -13.69 -4.94 -17.86
C ARG A 124 -13.50 -6.03 -16.79
N LEU A 125 -14.52 -6.27 -15.97
CA LEU A 125 -14.53 -7.22 -14.85
C LEU A 125 -15.66 -8.27 -15.02
N PRO A 126 -15.78 -8.92 -16.20
CA PRO A 126 -16.86 -9.87 -16.44
C PRO A 126 -16.72 -11.09 -15.52
N GLY A 127 -17.87 -11.64 -15.09
CA GLY A 127 -17.93 -12.82 -14.23
C GLY A 127 -17.71 -12.54 -12.74
N ASN A 128 -17.44 -11.28 -12.36
CA ASN A 128 -17.16 -10.91 -10.97
C ASN A 128 -18.30 -10.11 -10.31
N GLU A 129 -19.51 -10.13 -10.85
CA GLU A 129 -20.62 -9.30 -10.37
C GLU A 129 -20.99 -9.58 -8.90
N ARG A 130 -20.88 -10.83 -8.45
CA ARG A 130 -21.15 -11.20 -7.06
C ARG A 130 -20.06 -10.66 -6.11
N ALA A 131 -18.79 -10.86 -6.48
CA ALA A 131 -17.65 -10.35 -5.73
C ALA A 131 -17.66 -8.82 -5.65
N LEU A 132 -17.97 -8.13 -6.75
CA LEU A 132 -18.12 -6.68 -6.78
C LEU A 132 -19.20 -6.20 -5.80
N ARG A 133 -20.40 -6.80 -5.85
CA ARG A 133 -21.49 -6.46 -4.92
C ARG A 133 -21.11 -6.72 -3.46
N TYR A 134 -20.44 -7.84 -3.20
CA TYR A 134 -19.98 -8.19 -1.87
C TYR A 134 -18.99 -7.15 -1.33
N LEU A 135 -17.90 -6.87 -2.07
CA LEU A 135 -16.90 -5.87 -1.63
C LEU A 135 -17.48 -4.46 -1.50
N THR A 136 -18.47 -4.11 -2.34
CA THR A 136 -19.21 -2.85 -2.20
C THR A 136 -20.04 -2.83 -0.91
N SER A 137 -20.74 -3.92 -0.58
CA SER A 137 -21.52 -4.03 0.66
C SER A 137 -20.67 -4.01 1.93
N GLN A 138 -19.42 -4.45 1.82
CA GLN A 138 -18.44 -4.43 2.91
C GLN A 138 -17.65 -3.10 3.01
N GLY A 139 -17.95 -2.11 2.15
CA GLY A 139 -17.29 -0.81 2.20
C GLY A 139 -15.86 -0.77 1.66
N MET A 140 -15.39 -1.81 1.00
CA MET A 140 -14.07 -1.81 0.35
C MET A 140 -14.10 -1.13 -1.02
N LEU A 141 -15.20 -1.30 -1.74
CA LEU A 141 -15.43 -0.66 -3.03
C LEU A 141 -16.56 0.35 -2.95
N THR A 142 -16.48 1.37 -3.79
CA THR A 142 -17.58 2.28 -4.10
C THR A 142 -17.99 2.10 -5.55
N GLU A 143 -19.30 2.24 -5.80
CA GLU A 143 -19.87 2.11 -7.13
C GLU A 143 -20.56 3.39 -7.54
N HIS A 144 -20.23 3.88 -8.73
CA HIS A 144 -20.94 4.99 -9.36
C HIS A 144 -21.26 4.64 -10.82
N SER A 145 -22.55 4.55 -11.12
CA SER A 145 -23.04 4.14 -12.45
C SER A 145 -22.48 2.77 -12.87
N ASN A 146 -21.69 2.70 -13.94
CA ASN A 146 -21.07 1.46 -14.43
C ASN A 146 -19.58 1.37 -14.10
N LYS A 147 -19.13 2.10 -13.08
CA LYS A 147 -17.74 2.15 -12.66
C LYS A 147 -17.61 1.77 -11.19
N VAL A 148 -16.48 1.19 -10.84
CA VAL A 148 -16.10 0.85 -9.46
C VAL A 148 -14.72 1.39 -9.15
N SER A 149 -14.48 1.77 -7.91
CA SER A 149 -13.18 2.14 -7.38
C SER A 149 -13.04 1.66 -5.94
N PHE A 150 -11.82 1.54 -5.46
CA PHE A 150 -11.59 1.34 -4.03
C PHE A 150 -11.97 2.62 -3.27
N VAL A 151 -12.54 2.46 -2.06
CA VAL A 151 -12.86 3.57 -1.16
C VAL A 151 -11.59 4.33 -0.78
N HIS A 152 -10.48 3.60 -0.58
CA HIS A 152 -9.15 4.16 -0.38
C HIS A 152 -8.17 3.52 -1.36
N GLN A 153 -7.36 4.34 -2.02
CA GLN A 153 -6.36 3.85 -2.99
C GLN A 153 -5.33 2.93 -2.33
N SER A 154 -5.08 3.08 -1.03
CA SER A 154 -4.17 2.22 -0.27
C SER A 154 -4.48 0.72 -0.41
N PHE A 155 -5.74 0.32 -0.64
CA PHE A 155 -6.06 -1.09 -0.91
C PHE A 155 -5.39 -1.57 -2.19
N LEU A 156 -5.54 -0.81 -3.26
CA LEU A 156 -4.93 -1.15 -4.55
C LEU A 156 -3.41 -1.12 -4.47
N ASP A 157 -2.85 -0.15 -3.75
CA ASP A 157 -1.40 -0.05 -3.56
C ASP A 157 -0.84 -1.25 -2.78
N CYS A 158 -1.55 -1.73 -1.75
CA CYS A 158 -1.16 -2.93 -1.01
C CYS A 158 -1.29 -4.20 -1.87
N PHE A 159 -2.33 -4.34 -2.69
CA PHE A 159 -2.48 -5.48 -3.59
C PHE A 159 -1.40 -5.52 -4.67
N VAL A 160 -1.00 -4.36 -5.18
CA VAL A 160 0.13 -4.27 -6.11
C VAL A 160 1.45 -4.63 -5.42
N ALA A 161 1.66 -4.19 -4.18
CA ALA A 161 2.84 -4.56 -3.40
C ALA A 161 2.87 -6.07 -3.10
N GLU A 162 1.74 -6.68 -2.75
CA GLU A 162 1.61 -8.14 -2.59
C GLU A 162 2.01 -8.88 -3.89
N ARG A 163 1.56 -8.38 -5.05
CA ARG A 163 1.99 -8.94 -6.33
C ARG A 163 3.50 -8.83 -6.54
N MET A 164 4.12 -7.70 -6.17
CA MET A 164 5.59 -7.57 -6.21
C MET A 164 6.30 -8.59 -5.31
N ILE A 165 5.73 -8.93 -4.14
CA ILE A 165 6.27 -9.97 -3.24
C ILE A 165 6.21 -11.34 -3.93
N LEU A 166 5.06 -11.68 -4.52
CA LEU A 166 4.91 -12.94 -5.25
C LEU A 166 5.88 -13.03 -6.45
N ASP A 167 6.02 -11.95 -7.20
CA ASP A 167 6.97 -11.87 -8.32
C ASP A 167 8.41 -12.04 -7.83
N TYR A 168 8.78 -11.46 -6.68
CA TYR A 168 10.10 -11.66 -6.07
C TYR A 168 10.37 -13.13 -5.74
N TYR A 169 9.42 -13.82 -5.09
CA TYR A 169 9.58 -15.23 -4.72
C TYR A 169 9.53 -16.20 -5.92
N THR A 170 8.99 -15.75 -7.05
CA THR A 170 9.05 -16.51 -8.32
C THR A 170 10.34 -16.29 -9.11
N ASN A 171 11.35 -15.63 -8.53
CA ASN A 171 12.65 -15.28 -9.11
C ASN A 171 12.58 -14.26 -10.25
N SER A 172 11.61 -13.37 -10.24
CA SER A 172 11.56 -12.24 -11.19
C SER A 172 12.74 -11.29 -11.00
N ASP A 173 13.20 -10.67 -12.09
CA ASP A 173 14.23 -9.64 -12.02
C ASP A 173 13.66 -8.36 -11.38
N VAL A 174 14.55 -7.50 -10.87
CA VAL A 174 14.20 -6.17 -10.35
C VAL A 174 13.39 -5.36 -11.39
N ASN A 175 13.74 -5.51 -12.67
CA ASN A 175 13.02 -4.84 -13.76
C ASN A 175 11.61 -5.39 -13.98
N ASP A 176 11.39 -6.67 -13.76
CA ASP A 176 10.06 -7.30 -13.88
C ASP A 176 9.15 -6.80 -12.75
N ILE A 177 9.71 -6.64 -11.55
CA ILE A 177 8.99 -6.16 -10.37
C ILE A 177 8.67 -4.66 -10.50
N LEU A 178 9.64 -3.83 -10.90
CA LEU A 178 9.49 -2.37 -10.95
C LEU A 178 8.92 -1.85 -12.26
N GLY A 179 9.00 -2.63 -13.31
CA GLY A 179 8.74 -2.19 -14.68
C GLY A 179 9.88 -1.34 -15.26
N ASN A 180 9.70 -0.91 -16.48
CA ASN A 180 10.67 -0.04 -17.15
C ASN A 180 10.69 1.38 -16.54
N LYS A 181 11.69 2.20 -16.90
CA LYS A 181 11.85 3.55 -16.35
C LYS A 181 10.62 4.47 -16.50
N THR A 182 9.77 4.27 -17.52
CA THR A 182 8.56 5.08 -17.69
C THR A 182 7.46 4.71 -16.71
N GLN A 183 7.43 3.46 -16.26
CA GLN A 183 6.49 2.96 -15.26
C GLN A 183 6.90 3.29 -13.82
N GLN A 184 8.17 3.66 -13.60
CA GLN A 184 8.71 4.07 -12.30
C GLN A 184 8.29 5.51 -11.96
N ASN A 185 7.01 5.69 -11.69
CA ASN A 185 6.34 6.95 -11.33
C ASN A 185 6.13 7.08 -9.80
N PRO A 186 5.63 8.21 -9.27
CA PRO A 186 5.40 8.40 -7.84
C PRO A 186 4.49 7.36 -7.18
N THR A 187 3.41 6.94 -7.86
CA THR A 187 2.50 5.90 -7.35
C THR A 187 3.23 4.57 -7.23
N ARG A 188 3.99 4.18 -8.26
CA ARG A 188 4.80 2.96 -8.22
C ARG A 188 5.87 3.02 -7.12
N ARG A 189 6.44 4.21 -6.86
CA ARG A 189 7.39 4.42 -5.75
C ARG A 189 6.76 4.11 -4.39
N TYR A 190 5.51 4.52 -4.15
CA TYR A 190 4.81 4.23 -2.91
C TYR A 190 4.51 2.72 -2.76
N GLN A 191 4.03 2.07 -3.82
CA GLN A 191 3.82 0.62 -3.84
C GLN A 191 5.12 -0.15 -3.57
N PHE A 192 6.21 0.31 -4.17
CA PHE A 192 7.53 -0.24 -3.96
C PHE A 192 8.03 -0.04 -2.52
N GLN A 193 7.70 1.06 -1.88
CA GLN A 193 8.00 1.28 -0.47
C GLN A 193 7.26 0.25 0.41
N ILE A 194 5.97 0.01 0.15
CA ILE A 194 5.18 -1.02 0.86
C ILE A 194 5.83 -2.40 0.65
N PHE A 195 6.17 -2.75 -0.59
CA PHE A 195 6.85 -4.00 -0.93
C PHE A 195 8.14 -4.18 -0.13
N LEU A 196 9.02 -3.19 -0.10
CA LEU A 196 10.30 -3.28 0.62
C LEU A 196 10.10 -3.39 2.14
N GLN A 197 9.14 -2.67 2.71
CA GLN A 197 8.82 -2.76 4.13
C GLN A 197 8.30 -4.16 4.48
N SER A 198 7.40 -4.70 3.68
CA SER A 198 6.89 -6.07 3.88
C SER A 198 7.99 -7.12 3.72
N LEU A 199 8.87 -6.96 2.73
CA LEU A 199 9.99 -7.87 2.52
C LEU A 199 10.97 -7.84 3.71
N LEU A 200 11.22 -6.65 4.30
CA LEU A 200 12.04 -6.52 5.51
C LEU A 200 11.38 -7.18 6.73
N GLU A 201 10.07 -7.03 6.89
CA GLU A 201 9.30 -7.67 7.97
C GLU A 201 9.31 -9.21 7.85
N GLU A 202 9.24 -9.74 6.64
CA GLU A 202 9.26 -11.19 6.39
C GLU A 202 10.68 -11.77 6.49
N SER A 203 11.68 -11.09 5.90
CA SER A 203 13.05 -11.60 5.81
C SER A 203 14.08 -10.51 5.56
N GLU A 204 14.85 -10.16 6.58
CA GLU A 204 16.02 -9.25 6.41
C GLU A 204 16.95 -9.70 5.29
N LYS A 205 17.19 -11.03 5.16
CA LYS A 205 18.07 -11.58 4.14
C LYS A 205 17.56 -11.26 2.74
N ASP A 206 16.27 -11.42 2.51
CA ASP A 206 15.67 -11.18 1.20
C ASP A 206 15.62 -9.69 0.88
N PHE A 207 15.32 -8.86 1.87
CA PHE A 207 15.41 -7.41 1.75
C PHE A 207 16.81 -6.93 1.32
N LEU A 208 17.88 -7.43 1.97
CA LEU A 208 19.26 -7.07 1.64
C LEU A 208 19.68 -7.61 0.27
N ASN A 209 19.29 -8.85 -0.06
CA ASN A 209 19.56 -9.45 -1.38
C ASN A 209 18.88 -8.66 -2.50
N PHE A 210 17.62 -8.27 -2.30
CA PHE A 210 16.91 -7.44 -3.25
C PHE A 210 17.56 -6.06 -3.38
N GLY A 211 17.93 -5.44 -2.26
CA GLY A 211 18.64 -4.15 -2.22
C GLY A 211 19.93 -4.16 -3.03
N THR A 212 20.73 -5.22 -2.92
CA THR A 212 21.96 -5.41 -3.70
C THR A 212 21.68 -5.42 -5.21
N ARG A 213 20.66 -6.19 -5.64
CA ARG A 213 20.23 -6.25 -7.05
C ARG A 213 19.70 -4.89 -7.53
N LEU A 214 18.91 -4.21 -6.69
CA LEU A 214 18.35 -2.90 -6.96
C LEU A 214 19.43 -1.84 -7.20
N ILE A 215 20.45 -1.77 -6.33
CA ILE A 215 21.54 -0.79 -6.42
C ILE A 215 22.34 -1.00 -7.70
N LYS A 216 22.63 -2.24 -8.06
CA LYS A 216 23.42 -2.62 -9.24
C LYS A 216 22.65 -2.46 -10.57
N SER A 217 21.34 -2.32 -10.55
CA SER A 217 20.53 -2.20 -11.76
C SER A 217 20.63 -0.80 -12.38
N ASP A 218 21.04 -0.71 -13.64
CA ASP A 218 21.07 0.55 -14.41
C ASP A 218 19.69 1.00 -14.90
N ASN A 219 18.71 0.09 -14.89
CA ASN A 219 17.35 0.36 -15.33
C ASN A 219 16.46 0.96 -14.23
N VAL A 220 16.95 1.03 -13.00
CA VAL A 220 16.21 1.58 -11.87
C VAL A 220 16.57 3.06 -11.68
N ARG A 221 15.53 3.89 -11.58
CA ARG A 221 15.69 5.32 -11.29
C ARG A 221 16.25 5.52 -9.88
N PHE A 222 17.08 6.56 -9.72
CA PHE A 222 17.70 6.88 -8.43
C PHE A 222 16.69 7.04 -7.28
N ASN A 223 15.54 7.66 -7.53
CA ASN A 223 14.50 7.85 -6.52
C ASN A 223 13.89 6.52 -5.98
N PHE A 224 13.97 5.43 -6.73
CA PHE A 224 13.61 4.09 -6.26
C PHE A 224 14.73 3.45 -5.44
N LYS A 225 15.98 3.61 -5.87
CA LYS A 225 17.14 3.19 -5.05
C LYS A 225 17.14 3.92 -3.70
N TYR A 226 16.77 5.19 -3.71
CA TYR A 226 16.68 6.00 -2.50
C TYR A 226 15.65 5.48 -1.49
N VAL A 227 14.51 4.92 -1.93
CA VAL A 227 13.52 4.29 -1.03
C VAL A 227 14.15 3.17 -0.21
N PHE A 228 14.99 2.34 -0.82
CA PHE A 228 15.70 1.29 -0.09
C PHE A 228 16.60 1.87 1.01
N PHE A 229 17.34 2.93 0.70
CA PHE A 229 18.19 3.60 1.70
C PHE A 229 17.38 4.31 2.78
N GLU A 230 16.23 4.89 2.46
CA GLU A 230 15.30 5.48 3.45
C GLU A 230 14.84 4.42 4.45
N ILE A 231 14.42 3.25 3.97
CA ILE A 231 13.96 2.15 4.84
C ILE A 231 15.13 1.61 5.65
N LEU A 232 16.28 1.35 5.02
CA LEU A 232 17.47 0.86 5.70
C LEU A 232 17.92 1.80 6.83
N GLY A 233 17.91 3.12 6.58
CA GLY A 233 18.27 4.15 7.56
C GLY A 233 17.22 4.39 8.65
N SER A 234 15.98 3.93 8.46
CA SER A 234 14.91 4.05 9.47
C SER A 234 14.88 2.93 10.51
N ILE A 235 15.71 1.89 10.34
CA ILE A 235 15.78 0.75 11.26
C ILE A 235 16.44 1.20 12.57
N GLN A 236 15.67 1.25 13.65
CA GLN A 236 16.14 1.77 14.95
C GLN A 236 17.15 0.83 15.63
N GLU A 237 16.92 -0.49 15.52
CA GLU A 237 17.78 -1.52 16.12
C GLU A 237 18.26 -2.49 15.02
N PRO A 238 19.26 -2.08 14.21
CA PRO A 238 19.73 -2.89 13.10
C PRO A 238 20.45 -4.15 13.61
N SER A 239 20.14 -5.28 13.01
CA SER A 239 20.84 -6.54 13.26
C SER A 239 22.30 -6.47 12.81
N GLN A 240 23.14 -7.39 13.31
CA GLN A 240 24.54 -7.48 12.86
C GLN A 240 24.66 -7.70 11.34
N LYS A 241 23.69 -8.37 10.71
CA LYS A 241 23.65 -8.56 9.25
C LYS A 241 23.46 -7.23 8.52
N ILE A 242 22.55 -6.39 8.99
CA ILE A 242 22.31 -5.06 8.42
C ILE A 242 23.54 -4.18 8.60
N LEU A 243 24.17 -4.19 9.78
CA LEU A 243 25.40 -3.42 10.04
C LEU A 243 26.56 -3.84 9.13
N ASN A 244 26.76 -5.14 8.94
CA ASN A 244 27.77 -5.68 8.03
C ASN A 244 27.48 -5.25 6.58
N TYR A 245 26.24 -5.37 6.14
CA TYR A 245 25.83 -4.94 4.80
C TYR A 245 26.09 -3.46 4.54
N ILE A 246 25.77 -2.60 5.50
CA ILE A 246 26.06 -1.15 5.41
C ILE A 246 27.57 -0.91 5.31
N ALA A 247 28.37 -1.61 6.11
CA ALA A 247 29.84 -1.50 6.08
C ALA A 247 30.41 -1.90 4.70
N GLU A 248 29.89 -2.99 4.10
CA GLU A 248 30.27 -3.42 2.75
C GLU A 248 29.91 -2.36 1.69
N LEU A 249 28.69 -1.80 1.74
CA LEU A 249 28.26 -0.75 0.81
C LEU A 249 29.15 0.49 0.87
N ILE A 250 29.61 0.90 2.07
CA ILE A 250 30.50 2.06 2.22
C ILE A 250 31.90 1.78 1.63
N GLN A 251 32.36 0.53 1.68
CA GLN A 251 33.67 0.16 1.12
C GLN A 251 33.68 0.04 -0.41
N GLU A 252 32.52 -0.25 -1.02
CA GLU A 252 32.37 -0.35 -2.50
C GLU A 252 32.17 1.02 -3.18
N THR A 253 31.99 2.11 -2.41
CA THR A 253 31.74 3.47 -2.90
C THR A 253 33.02 4.30 -2.91
#